data_1ca5c7d387d6febe40c31431a530fb36
#
_entry.id   1ca5c7d387d6febe40c31431a530fb36
#
_cell.length_a   1.000
_cell.length_b   1.000
_cell.length_c   1.000
_cell.angle_alpha   90.00
_cell.angle_beta   90.00
_cell.angle_gamma   90.00
#
_symmetry.space_group_name_H-M   'P 1'
#
loop_
_entity.id
_entity.type
_entity.pdbx_description
1 polymer ?
#
loop_
_entity_poly.entity_id
_entity_poly.type
_entity_poly.pdbx_seq_one_letter_code
_entity_poly.pdbx_strand_id
1 'polypeptide(L)'
;MSKNKYKITELEEILRMKQMTLKSHLEAKLEAAGYEPSSEDGFLYAKGTFPVLLVAHMDTVHKDCVQKIKYTGAIMSSPQGIGGDDRCGIYAILQIIKDFKCSVLFTEDEEIGCVGAEKFAVSDYIVNNDINYIIEIDRRGTNDCVFYSCDNPDFEEFI
;
A
#
# COMPACT_ATOMS: atom_id res chain seq x y z
N MET A 1 15.26 19.16 25.77
CA MET A 1 14.92 17.91 25.07
C MET A 1 13.83 18.23 24.06
N SER A 2 14.19 18.40 22.81
CA SER A 2 13.24 18.70 21.71
C SER A 2 12.37 17.46 21.47
N LYS A 3 11.08 17.58 21.72
CA LYS A 3 10.11 16.56 21.30
C LYS A 3 10.00 16.65 19.78
N ASN A 4 10.71 15.78 19.07
CA ASN A 4 10.48 15.52 17.65
C ASN A 4 9.06 14.96 17.53
N LYS A 5 8.11 15.87 17.34
CA LYS A 5 6.73 15.52 17.05
C LYS A 5 6.73 15.11 15.57
N TYR A 6 6.96 13.83 15.30
CA TYR A 6 6.74 13.29 13.95
C TYR A 6 5.31 13.66 13.57
N LYS A 7 5.16 14.59 12.64
CA LYS A 7 3.86 14.87 12.04
C LYS A 7 3.56 13.72 11.08
N ILE A 8 2.89 12.67 11.56
CA ILE A 8 2.37 11.58 10.75
C ILE A 8 1.04 12.06 10.09
N THR A 9 1.04 13.28 9.59
CA THR A 9 -0.15 13.90 9.01
C THR A 9 -0.61 13.15 7.76
N GLU A 10 0.29 12.66 6.94
CA GLU A 10 -0.04 11.94 5.70
C GLU A 10 -0.70 10.59 5.99
N LEU A 11 -0.19 9.82 6.97
CA LEU A 11 -0.84 8.58 7.41
C LEU A 11 -2.21 8.86 8.01
N GLU A 12 -2.36 9.90 8.85
CA GLU A 12 -3.66 10.26 9.41
C GLU A 12 -4.69 10.65 8.34
N GLU A 13 -4.26 11.32 7.28
CA GLU A 13 -5.10 11.66 6.13
C GLU A 13 -5.58 10.38 5.42
N ILE A 14 -4.67 9.45 5.12
CA ILE A 14 -4.95 8.16 4.49
C ILE A 14 -5.95 7.35 5.34
N LEU A 15 -5.74 7.27 6.65
CA LEU A 15 -6.60 6.54 7.59
C LEU A 15 -8.05 7.09 7.62
N ARG A 16 -8.25 8.36 7.32
CA ARG A 16 -9.56 9.04 7.38
C ARG A 16 -10.34 8.96 6.08
N MET A 17 -9.74 8.54 4.98
CA MET A 17 -10.38 8.53 3.67
C MET A 17 -11.22 7.27 3.45
N LYS A 18 -12.34 7.42 2.72
CA LYS A 18 -13.03 6.29 2.12
C LYS A 18 -12.21 5.77 0.95
N GLN A 19 -12.36 4.48 0.60
CA GLN A 19 -11.63 3.82 -0.47
C GLN A 19 -11.61 4.63 -1.78
N MET A 20 -12.78 5.05 -2.30
CA MET A 20 -12.84 5.84 -3.53
C MET A 20 -12.11 7.19 -3.45
N THR A 21 -12.21 7.87 -2.29
CA THR A 21 -11.50 9.14 -2.08
C THR A 21 -9.99 8.90 -1.97
N LEU A 22 -9.61 7.80 -1.32
CA LEU A 22 -8.20 7.40 -1.21
C LEU A 22 -7.62 7.08 -2.57
N LYS A 23 -8.32 6.33 -3.42
CA LYS A 23 -7.85 6.02 -4.78
C LYS A 23 -7.51 7.28 -5.57
N SER A 24 -8.42 8.26 -5.61
CA SER A 24 -8.18 9.54 -6.30
C SER A 24 -7.04 10.34 -5.66
N HIS A 25 -6.90 10.28 -4.33
CA HIS A 25 -5.79 10.92 -3.62
C HIS A 25 -4.45 10.28 -3.96
N LEU A 26 -4.40 8.95 -4.04
CA LEU A 26 -3.19 8.19 -4.40
C LEU A 26 -2.80 8.42 -5.85
N GLU A 27 -3.77 8.47 -6.77
CA GLU A 27 -3.55 8.82 -8.18
C GLU A 27 -2.82 10.17 -8.28
N ALA A 28 -3.34 11.22 -7.64
CA ALA A 28 -2.70 12.53 -7.61
C ALA A 28 -1.31 12.52 -6.95
N LYS A 29 -1.10 11.69 -5.92
CA LYS A 29 0.22 11.52 -5.28
C LYS A 29 1.23 10.87 -6.21
N LEU A 30 0.82 9.85 -6.95
CA LEU A 30 1.67 9.17 -7.94
C LEU A 30 2.03 10.10 -9.10
N GLU A 31 1.06 10.88 -9.62
CA GLU A 31 1.32 11.90 -10.64
C GLU A 31 2.35 12.93 -10.14
N ALA A 32 2.17 13.44 -8.92
CA ALA A 32 3.11 14.38 -8.31
C ALA A 32 4.51 13.78 -8.10
N ALA A 33 4.62 12.45 -7.95
CA ALA A 33 5.88 11.71 -7.88
C ALA A 33 6.45 11.35 -9.27
N GLY A 34 5.82 11.85 -10.35
CA GLY A 34 6.27 11.66 -11.73
C GLY A 34 5.95 10.28 -12.31
N TYR A 35 4.90 9.63 -11.84
CA TYR A 35 4.32 8.45 -12.46
C TYR A 35 3.20 8.84 -13.44
N GLU A 36 2.85 7.90 -14.31
CA GLU A 36 1.67 7.93 -15.16
C GLU A 36 0.71 6.83 -14.67
N PRO A 37 -0.12 7.12 -13.64
CA PRO A 37 -0.99 6.11 -13.06
C PRO A 37 -2.15 5.74 -13.99
N SER A 38 -2.57 4.49 -13.93
CA SER A 38 -3.77 3.95 -14.56
C SER A 38 -4.76 3.57 -13.48
N SER A 39 -5.92 4.25 -13.47
CA SER A 39 -7.00 4.04 -12.50
C SER A 39 -8.08 3.19 -13.14
N GLU A 40 -8.13 1.92 -12.80
CA GLU A 40 -9.02 0.92 -13.36
C GLU A 40 -10.09 0.49 -12.35
N ASP A 41 -11.10 -0.24 -12.81
CA ASP A 41 -12.07 -0.87 -11.90
C ASP A 41 -11.38 -1.96 -11.06
N GLY A 42 -11.28 -1.73 -9.76
CA GLY A 42 -10.68 -2.63 -8.77
C GLY A 42 -9.22 -2.32 -8.40
N PHE A 43 -8.51 -1.46 -9.14
CA PHE A 43 -7.13 -1.14 -8.78
C PHE A 43 -6.65 0.21 -9.31
N LEU A 44 -5.54 0.67 -8.74
CA LEU A 44 -4.73 1.78 -9.23
C LEU A 44 -3.30 1.27 -9.43
N TYR A 45 -2.79 1.35 -10.65
CA TYR A 45 -1.47 0.88 -11.03
C TYR A 45 -0.60 2.01 -11.55
N ALA A 46 0.69 1.99 -11.23
CA ALA A 46 1.67 2.90 -11.82
C ALA A 46 2.99 2.18 -12.10
N LYS A 47 3.45 2.22 -13.36
CA LYS A 47 4.70 1.59 -13.77
C LYS A 47 5.89 2.42 -13.28
N GLY A 48 6.83 1.75 -12.62
CA GLY A 48 8.14 2.28 -12.26
C GLY A 48 9.24 1.82 -13.20
N THR A 49 10.48 2.21 -12.87
CA THR A 49 11.69 1.80 -13.60
C THR A 49 12.49 0.76 -12.84
N PHE A 50 12.20 0.58 -11.55
CA PHE A 50 12.82 -0.45 -10.73
C PHE A 50 12.01 -1.76 -10.84
N PRO A 51 12.63 -2.93 -11.01
CA PRO A 51 11.92 -4.18 -11.36
C PRO A 51 11.24 -4.85 -10.16
N VAL A 52 10.59 -4.07 -9.33
CA VAL A 52 9.82 -4.48 -8.15
C VAL A 52 8.43 -3.87 -8.23
N LEU A 53 7.40 -4.67 -7.99
CA LEU A 53 6.03 -4.22 -7.76
C LEU A 53 5.74 -4.21 -6.27
N LEU A 54 5.43 -3.05 -5.72
CA LEU A 54 4.94 -2.88 -4.35
C LEU A 54 3.42 -2.90 -4.35
N VAL A 55 2.83 -3.70 -3.48
CA VAL A 55 1.38 -3.90 -3.40
C VAL A 55 0.86 -3.58 -2.01
N ALA A 56 -0.30 -2.94 -1.94
CA ALA A 56 -1.09 -2.73 -0.73
C ALA A 56 -2.57 -2.59 -1.10
N HIS A 57 -3.50 -2.92 -0.18
CA HIS A 57 -4.91 -2.74 -0.45
C HIS A 57 -5.50 -1.46 0.18
N MET A 58 -6.56 -0.92 -0.45
CA MET A 58 -7.15 0.36 -0.06
C MET A 58 -8.36 0.23 0.86
N ASP A 59 -9.03 -0.90 0.88
CA ASP A 59 -10.17 -1.16 1.75
C ASP A 59 -9.77 -1.49 3.18
N THR A 60 -10.70 -1.69 4.04
CA THR A 60 -10.54 -2.13 5.43
C THR A 60 -11.82 -2.82 5.88
N VAL A 61 -11.75 -3.73 6.85
CA VAL A 61 -12.93 -4.37 7.46
C VAL A 61 -13.87 -3.40 8.18
N HIS A 62 -13.46 -2.14 8.38
CA HIS A 62 -14.23 -1.16 9.13
C HIS A 62 -15.20 -0.39 8.25
N LYS A 63 -16.49 -0.34 8.66
CA LYS A 63 -17.53 0.38 7.92
C LYS A 63 -17.40 1.91 8.01
N ASP A 64 -16.93 2.40 9.15
CA ASP A 64 -16.84 3.82 9.44
C ASP A 64 -15.41 4.33 9.24
N CYS A 65 -15.29 5.50 8.61
CA CYS A 65 -14.01 6.18 8.53
C CYS A 65 -13.51 6.61 9.91
N VAL A 66 -12.21 6.60 10.09
CA VAL A 66 -11.54 7.07 11.30
C VAL A 66 -11.83 8.56 11.52
N GLN A 67 -12.51 8.88 12.62
CA GLN A 67 -12.80 10.26 13.02
C GLN A 67 -11.85 10.75 14.11
N LYS A 68 -11.57 9.88 15.11
CA LYS A 68 -10.72 10.20 16.24
C LYS A 68 -9.53 9.27 16.29
N ILE A 69 -8.34 9.84 16.27
CA ILE A 69 -7.09 9.12 16.49
C ILE A 69 -6.59 9.43 17.89
N LYS A 70 -6.29 8.39 18.65
CA LYS A 70 -5.66 8.46 19.97
C LYS A 70 -4.24 7.95 19.87
N TYR A 71 -3.35 8.61 20.59
CA TYR A 71 -1.96 8.23 20.72
C TYR A 71 -1.68 7.76 22.14
N THR A 72 -1.11 6.56 22.27
CA THR A 72 -0.59 6.04 23.55
C THR A 72 0.86 5.61 23.31
N GLY A 73 1.79 6.49 23.66
CA GLY A 73 3.19 6.33 23.26
C GLY A 73 3.33 6.38 21.74
N ALA A 74 3.84 5.30 21.13
CA ALA A 74 4.00 5.15 19.69
C ALA A 74 2.80 4.46 19.02
N ILE A 75 1.76 4.11 19.78
CA ILE A 75 0.60 3.37 19.25
C ILE A 75 -0.51 4.34 18.88
N MET A 76 -1.01 4.20 17.65
CA MET A 76 -2.22 4.87 17.17
C MET A 76 -3.43 3.93 17.31
N SER A 77 -4.55 4.47 17.73
CA SER A 77 -5.81 3.72 17.85
C SER A 77 -7.02 4.61 17.55
N SER A 78 -8.15 3.98 17.22
CA SER A 78 -9.42 4.66 16.99
C SER A 78 -10.58 3.83 17.52
N PRO A 79 -11.62 4.45 18.11
CA PRO A 79 -12.85 3.74 18.47
C PRO A 79 -13.61 3.14 17.29
N GLN A 80 -13.39 3.68 16.08
CA GLN A 80 -14.00 3.17 14.84
C GLN A 80 -13.22 2.00 14.22
N GLY A 81 -12.11 1.60 14.83
CA GLY A 81 -11.05 0.82 14.20
C GLY A 81 -10.06 1.76 13.49
N ILE A 82 -8.77 1.46 13.55
CA ILE A 82 -7.75 2.34 12.96
C ILE A 82 -7.55 2.10 11.47
N GLY A 83 -7.89 0.90 10.96
CA GLY A 83 -7.71 0.54 9.55
C GLY A 83 -6.26 0.61 9.09
N GLY A 84 -5.33 0.22 9.96
CA GLY A 84 -3.91 0.16 9.62
C GLY A 84 -3.58 -0.91 8.59
N ASP A 85 -4.38 -1.92 8.55
CA ASP A 85 -4.50 -2.97 7.58
C ASP A 85 -5.42 -2.48 6.43
N ASP A 86 -4.94 -2.18 5.21
CA ASP A 86 -3.50 -2.04 4.89
C ASP A 86 -3.09 -0.58 4.58
N ARG A 87 -3.72 0.39 5.24
CA ARG A 87 -3.39 1.81 5.07
C ARG A 87 -1.95 2.15 5.51
N CYS A 88 -1.35 1.31 6.36
CA CYS A 88 0.05 1.43 6.75
C CYS A 88 0.98 1.00 5.61
N GLY A 89 0.65 -0.06 4.88
CA GLY A 89 1.37 -0.48 3.67
C GLY A 89 1.31 0.59 2.59
N ILE A 90 0.14 1.17 2.35
CA ILE A 90 0.01 2.32 1.44
C ILE A 90 0.97 3.45 1.84
N TYR A 91 0.98 3.83 3.11
CA TYR A 91 1.88 4.88 3.60
C TYR A 91 3.36 4.51 3.42
N ALA A 92 3.74 3.26 3.71
CA ALA A 92 5.09 2.76 3.51
C ALA A 92 5.51 2.84 2.04
N ILE A 93 4.66 2.40 1.11
CA ILE A 93 4.90 2.50 -0.34
C ILE A 93 5.14 3.96 -0.74
N LEU A 94 4.31 4.89 -0.28
CA LEU A 94 4.47 6.32 -0.58
C LEU A 94 5.80 6.90 -0.03
N GLN A 95 6.42 6.29 1.01
CA GLN A 95 7.76 6.69 1.45
C GLN A 95 8.84 6.06 0.56
N ILE A 96 8.72 4.77 0.23
CA ILE A 96 9.70 4.03 -0.57
C ILE A 96 9.88 4.63 -1.97
N ILE A 97 8.78 5.02 -2.63
CA ILE A 97 8.82 5.56 -3.99
C ILE A 97 9.47 6.95 -4.10
N LYS A 98 9.78 7.61 -2.99
CA LYS A 98 10.56 8.85 -2.98
C LYS A 98 12.00 8.62 -3.39
N ASP A 99 12.54 7.44 -3.06
CA ASP A 99 13.92 7.08 -3.29
C ASP A 99 14.08 6.01 -4.39
N PHE A 100 13.08 5.14 -4.54
CA PHE A 100 13.11 4.02 -5.49
C PHE A 100 11.87 4.06 -6.39
N LYS A 101 12.06 4.24 -7.68
CA LYS A 101 10.94 4.28 -8.64
C LYS A 101 10.41 2.87 -8.95
N CYS A 102 9.91 2.18 -7.92
CA CYS A 102 9.25 0.89 -8.03
C CYS A 102 7.92 1.03 -8.79
N SER A 103 7.44 -0.05 -9.41
CA SER A 103 6.04 -0.14 -9.81
C SER A 103 5.15 -0.24 -8.58
N VAL A 104 3.95 0.32 -8.65
CA VAL A 104 3.01 0.38 -7.51
C VAL A 104 1.65 -0.14 -7.93
N LEU A 105 1.04 -0.95 -7.07
CA LEU A 105 -0.32 -1.44 -7.20
C LEU A 105 -1.07 -1.20 -5.90
N PHE A 106 -2.16 -0.47 -5.97
CA PHE A 106 -3.12 -0.34 -4.88
C PHE A 106 -4.42 -1.03 -5.30
N THR A 107 -4.82 -2.07 -4.56
CA THR A 107 -6.01 -2.87 -4.87
C THR A 107 -7.22 -2.42 -4.08
N GLU A 108 -8.41 -2.71 -4.61
CA GLU A 108 -9.70 -2.53 -3.95
C GLU A 108 -10.24 -3.89 -3.53
N ASP A 109 -11.06 -3.90 -2.45
CA ASP A 109 -11.87 -5.05 -2.07
C ASP A 109 -11.05 -6.33 -1.80
N GLU A 110 -9.90 -6.18 -1.11
CA GLU A 110 -9.09 -7.29 -0.64
C GLU A 110 -9.85 -8.09 0.41
N GLU A 111 -10.41 -7.41 1.41
CA GLU A 111 -11.09 -7.96 2.59
C GLU A 111 -12.38 -8.75 2.27
N ILE A 112 -12.84 -8.68 1.04
CA ILE A 112 -14.00 -9.45 0.56
C ILE A 112 -13.66 -10.46 -0.53
N GLY A 113 -12.36 -10.81 -0.67
CA GLY A 113 -11.88 -11.87 -1.54
C GLY A 113 -10.93 -11.43 -2.64
N CYS A 114 -10.04 -10.48 -2.36
CA CYS A 114 -8.93 -10.06 -3.27
C CYS A 114 -9.40 -9.60 -4.65
N VAL A 115 -10.60 -9.02 -4.75
CA VAL A 115 -11.27 -8.71 -6.04
C VAL A 115 -10.40 -7.86 -6.96
N GLY A 116 -9.76 -6.82 -6.42
CA GLY A 116 -8.88 -5.95 -7.20
C GLY A 116 -7.60 -6.63 -7.67
N ALA A 117 -7.02 -7.49 -6.83
CA ALA A 117 -5.83 -8.26 -7.18
C ALA A 117 -6.13 -9.28 -8.29
N GLU A 118 -7.28 -9.96 -8.25
CA GLU A 118 -7.71 -10.86 -9.32
C GLU A 118 -7.90 -10.13 -10.66
N LYS A 119 -8.50 -8.93 -10.65
CA LYS A 119 -8.64 -8.10 -11.85
C LYS A 119 -7.28 -7.67 -12.41
N PHE A 120 -6.35 -7.28 -11.56
CA PHE A 120 -5.00 -6.94 -11.98
C PHE A 120 -4.26 -8.14 -12.58
N ALA A 121 -4.37 -9.32 -11.97
CA ALA A 121 -3.68 -10.55 -12.41
C ALA A 121 -4.06 -11.00 -13.82
N VAL A 122 -5.25 -10.65 -14.32
CA VAL A 122 -5.71 -10.96 -15.68
C VAL A 122 -5.59 -9.76 -16.63
N SER A 123 -5.04 -8.64 -16.19
CA SER A 123 -4.88 -7.43 -16.99
C SER A 123 -3.61 -7.46 -17.83
N ASP A 124 -3.56 -6.64 -18.88
CA ASP A 124 -2.38 -6.47 -19.71
C ASP A 124 -1.19 -5.80 -18.98
N TYR A 125 -1.44 -5.22 -17.80
CA TYR A 125 -0.40 -4.56 -17.00
C TYR A 125 0.62 -5.55 -16.44
N ILE A 126 0.21 -6.76 -16.03
CA ILE A 126 1.13 -7.77 -15.49
C ILE A 126 1.96 -8.43 -16.58
N VAL A 127 1.39 -8.62 -17.76
CA VAL A 127 2.02 -9.38 -18.87
C VAL A 127 3.19 -8.62 -19.51
N ASN A 128 3.13 -7.30 -19.51
CA ASN A 128 4.06 -6.44 -20.22
C ASN A 128 5.09 -5.75 -19.29
N ASN A 129 5.34 -6.29 -18.11
CA ASN A 129 6.21 -5.69 -17.11
C ASN A 129 7.45 -6.51 -16.82
N ASP A 130 8.61 -5.85 -16.76
CA ASP A 130 9.88 -6.40 -16.27
C ASP A 130 9.87 -6.41 -14.73
N ILE A 131 8.92 -7.11 -14.11
CA ILE A 131 8.81 -7.25 -12.66
C ILE A 131 9.50 -8.54 -12.27
N ASN A 132 10.54 -8.44 -11.45
CA ASN A 132 11.24 -9.59 -10.89
C ASN A 132 10.64 -10.05 -9.56
N TYR A 133 10.13 -9.10 -8.77
CA TYR A 133 9.56 -9.36 -7.45
C TYR A 133 8.26 -8.60 -7.24
N ILE A 134 7.30 -9.26 -6.63
CA ILE A 134 6.06 -8.64 -6.10
C ILE A 134 6.17 -8.69 -4.58
N ILE A 135 6.09 -7.53 -3.95
CA ILE A 135 6.18 -7.38 -2.50
C ILE A 135 4.90 -6.74 -2.00
N GLU A 136 4.07 -7.51 -1.33
CA GLU A 136 2.89 -7.03 -0.63
C GLU A 136 3.28 -6.59 0.78
N ILE A 137 2.90 -5.36 1.15
CA ILE A 137 3.25 -4.77 2.45
C ILE A 137 2.01 -4.85 3.36
N ASP A 138 1.57 -6.06 3.63
CA ASP A 138 0.37 -6.35 4.40
C ASP A 138 0.67 -7.46 5.42
N ARG A 139 1.58 -7.16 6.35
CA ARG A 139 1.92 -8.13 7.38
C ARG A 139 2.15 -7.47 8.73
N ARG A 140 1.58 -8.07 9.76
CA ARG A 140 1.85 -7.66 11.14
C ARG A 140 3.26 -8.10 11.56
N GLY A 141 4.02 -7.17 12.08
CA GLY A 141 5.36 -7.43 12.59
C GLY A 141 6.42 -6.59 11.87
N THR A 142 7.70 -6.87 12.15
CA THR A 142 8.83 -6.11 11.61
C THR A 142 10.02 -6.97 11.22
N ASN A 143 9.95 -8.30 11.47
CA ASN A 143 11.12 -9.17 11.44
C ASN A 143 10.89 -10.47 10.68
N ASP A 144 9.81 -10.59 9.93
CA ASP A 144 9.50 -11.77 9.14
C ASP A 144 8.87 -11.39 7.79
N CYS A 145 8.98 -12.30 6.85
CA CYS A 145 8.29 -12.27 5.58
C CYS A 145 7.71 -13.65 5.27
N VAL A 146 6.77 -13.71 4.33
CA VAL A 146 6.20 -14.95 3.82
C VAL A 146 6.45 -15.01 2.33
N PHE A 147 6.93 -16.15 1.86
CA PHE A 147 7.17 -16.40 0.45
C PHE A 147 6.02 -17.20 -0.14
N TYR A 148 5.47 -16.73 -1.24
CA TYR A 148 4.47 -17.43 -2.03
C TYR A 148 5.05 -17.71 -3.41
N SER A 149 5.08 -18.99 -3.79
CA SER A 149 5.58 -19.43 -5.12
C SER A 149 6.97 -18.87 -5.47
N CYS A 150 7.84 -18.77 -4.47
CA CYS A 150 9.21 -18.33 -4.64
C CYS A 150 10.11 -19.56 -4.77
N ASP A 151 10.71 -19.75 -5.93
CA ASP A 151 11.66 -20.84 -6.22
C ASP A 151 13.10 -20.31 -6.24
N ASN A 152 13.41 -19.32 -5.40
CA ASN A 152 14.73 -18.69 -5.32
C ASN A 152 15.31 -18.79 -3.90
N PRO A 153 16.00 -19.90 -3.57
CA PRO A 153 16.60 -20.10 -2.24
C PRO A 153 17.60 -19.01 -1.83
N ASP A 154 18.34 -18.47 -2.78
CA ASP A 154 19.34 -17.42 -2.50
C ASP A 154 18.65 -16.12 -2.07
N PHE A 155 17.46 -15.84 -2.63
CA PHE A 155 16.65 -14.70 -2.22
C PHE A 155 16.01 -14.91 -0.85
N GLU A 156 15.51 -16.12 -0.57
CA GLU A 156 14.96 -16.48 0.74
C GLU A 156 16.01 -16.41 1.85
N GLU A 157 17.27 -16.77 1.55
CA GLU A 157 18.38 -16.65 2.50
C GLU A 157 18.81 -15.18 2.71
N PHE A 158 18.64 -14.34 1.68
CA PHE A 158 19.03 -12.91 1.74
C PHE A 158 18.08 -12.06 2.60
N ILE A 159 16.78 -12.36 2.63
CA ILE A 159 15.75 -11.63 3.39
C ILE A 159 15.76 -12.06 4.86
#